data_27735b16e9dad665e5ff8e84ba184153
#
_entry.id   27735b16e9dad665e5ff8e84ba184153
#
_cell.length_a   1.000
_cell.length_b   1.000
_cell.length_c   1.000
_cell.angle_alpha   90.00
_cell.angle_beta   90.00
_cell.angle_gamma   90.00
#
_symmetry.space_group_name_H-M   'P 1'
#
loop_
_entity.id
_entity.type
_entity.pdbx_description
1 polymer ?
#
loop_
_entity_poly.entity_id
_entity_poly.type
_entity_poly.pdbx_seq_one_letter_code
_entity_poly.pdbx_strand_id
1 'polypeptide(L)'
;MKRFPVFAALSLVAVTMSAQSPTPTDGREAKFEDALLDKLVGNWHVVRRFGDGRTAENTVRVGWVLNHQFLELHYLDVATPPQYEAMAFIGFDHKTSRYVLHWLDVFGGRASEIIGYGTLDEAAHTIYFTFNNPDGQFMNAYAFDPATKNWTSVMRQKSKGPWSLFAEDKFTPLASKS
;
A
#
# COMPACT_ATOMS: atom_id res chain seq x y z
N MET A 1 -32.41 -38.90 55.12
CA MET A 1 -32.07 -37.49 54.69
C MET A 1 -30.64 -37.46 54.15
N LYS A 2 -30.47 -37.42 52.81
CA LYS A 2 -29.18 -37.41 52.18
C LYS A 2 -28.92 -35.95 51.75
N ARG A 3 -27.83 -35.29 52.24
CA ARG A 3 -27.41 -33.96 51.91
C ARG A 3 -26.43 -34.07 50.72
N PHE A 4 -26.73 -33.41 49.61
CA PHE A 4 -25.82 -33.22 48.46
C PHE A 4 -25.00 -31.95 48.65
N PRO A 5 -23.69 -31.95 48.37
CA PRO A 5 -22.91 -30.73 48.38
C PRO A 5 -23.06 -30.00 47.05
N VAL A 6 -23.33 -28.68 47.13
CA VAL A 6 -23.33 -27.75 45.98
C VAL A 6 -21.90 -27.33 45.73
N PHE A 7 -21.33 -27.71 44.55
CA PHE A 7 -20.06 -27.17 44.07
C PHE A 7 -20.34 -25.86 43.36
N ALA A 8 -19.85 -24.76 43.91
CA ALA A 8 -19.82 -23.48 43.24
C ALA A 8 -18.58 -23.44 42.29
N ALA A 9 -18.80 -23.42 40.99
CA ALA A 9 -17.76 -23.22 40.01
C ALA A 9 -17.42 -21.73 39.92
N LEU A 10 -16.21 -21.36 40.32
CA LEU A 10 -15.66 -20.00 40.18
C LEU A 10 -15.09 -19.85 38.79
N SER A 11 -15.81 -19.16 37.90
CA SER A 11 -15.31 -18.85 36.54
C SER A 11 -14.34 -17.68 36.62
N LEU A 12 -13.07 -17.96 36.37
CA LEU A 12 -12.02 -16.92 36.24
C LEU A 12 -12.12 -16.30 34.84
N VAL A 13 -12.63 -15.08 34.73
CA VAL A 13 -12.60 -14.30 33.49
C VAL A 13 -11.20 -13.67 33.36
N ALA A 14 -10.38 -14.20 32.47
CA ALA A 14 -9.11 -13.60 32.12
C ALA A 14 -9.37 -12.34 31.25
N VAL A 15 -9.20 -11.16 31.82
CA VAL A 15 -9.19 -9.89 31.08
C VAL A 15 -7.83 -9.78 30.40
N THR A 16 -7.77 -10.01 29.09
CA THR A 16 -6.59 -9.72 28.29
C THR A 16 -6.50 -8.19 28.12
N MET A 17 -5.64 -7.55 28.86
CA MET A 17 -5.26 -6.14 28.62
C MET A 17 -4.41 -6.11 27.35
N SER A 18 -4.98 -5.62 26.26
CA SER A 18 -4.19 -5.19 25.10
C SER A 18 -3.29 -4.05 25.54
N ALA A 19 -1.98 -4.27 25.48
CA ALA A 19 -1.00 -3.21 25.71
C ALA A 19 -1.10 -2.21 24.56
N GLN A 20 -1.70 -1.06 24.81
CA GLN A 20 -1.63 0.09 23.90
C GLN A 20 -0.19 0.60 23.90
N SER A 21 0.40 0.66 22.71
CA SER A 21 1.71 1.31 22.53
C SER A 21 1.60 2.76 23.00
N PRO A 22 2.58 3.30 23.75
CA PRO A 22 2.52 4.66 24.25
C PRO A 22 2.48 5.65 23.08
N THR A 23 1.49 6.56 23.08
CA THR A 23 1.44 7.68 22.15
C THR A 23 2.68 8.56 22.36
N PRO A 24 3.42 8.92 21.30
CA PRO A 24 4.55 9.82 21.44
C PRO A 24 4.13 11.15 22.08
N THR A 25 4.82 11.60 23.13
CA THR A 25 4.51 12.82 23.86
C THR A 25 4.84 14.11 23.09
N ASP A 26 5.46 13.99 21.92
CA ASP A 26 5.90 15.12 21.06
C ASP A 26 4.95 15.41 19.89
N GLY A 27 3.75 14.85 19.88
CA GLY A 27 2.74 15.05 18.84
C GLY A 27 2.98 14.23 17.55
N ARG A 28 4.02 13.40 17.50
CA ARG A 28 4.21 12.47 16.39
C ARG A 28 3.28 11.27 16.54
N GLU A 29 2.74 10.81 15.45
CA GLU A 29 1.99 9.55 15.42
C GLU A 29 2.92 8.34 15.66
N ALA A 30 2.36 7.22 16.11
CA ALA A 30 3.08 5.95 16.17
C ALA A 30 3.61 5.59 14.78
N LYS A 31 4.72 4.84 14.73
CA LYS A 31 5.22 4.32 13.46
C LYS A 31 4.15 3.52 12.75
N PHE A 32 4.10 3.67 11.44
CA PHE A 32 3.23 2.85 10.61
C PHE A 32 3.91 1.49 10.35
N GLU A 33 3.47 0.45 11.07
CA GLU A 33 3.95 -0.92 10.93
C GLU A 33 2.97 -1.71 10.04
N ASP A 34 3.44 -2.28 8.93
CA ASP A 34 2.61 -3.04 7.99
C ASP A 34 3.37 -4.21 7.38
N ALA A 35 3.04 -5.42 7.82
CA ALA A 35 3.72 -6.65 7.41
C ALA A 35 3.49 -7.01 5.92
N LEU A 36 2.45 -6.48 5.27
CA LEU A 36 2.26 -6.64 3.83
C LEU A 36 3.19 -5.70 3.07
N LEU A 37 3.21 -4.41 3.43
CA LEU A 37 4.08 -3.41 2.80
C LEU A 37 5.57 -3.66 3.02
N ASP A 38 5.95 -4.29 4.13
CA ASP A 38 7.34 -4.73 4.38
C ASP A 38 7.86 -5.69 3.28
N LYS A 39 6.96 -6.46 2.65
CA LYS A 39 7.30 -7.36 1.54
C LYS A 39 7.55 -6.61 0.23
N LEU A 40 7.16 -5.33 0.15
CA LEU A 40 7.42 -4.48 -1.02
C LEU A 40 8.76 -3.76 -0.90
N VAL A 41 9.34 -3.65 0.31
CA VAL A 41 10.66 -3.04 0.52
C VAL A 41 11.73 -3.75 -0.30
N GLY A 42 12.51 -2.99 -1.07
CA GLY A 42 13.58 -3.53 -1.91
C GLY A 42 13.76 -2.79 -3.23
N ASN A 43 14.45 -3.46 -4.15
CA ASN A 43 14.68 -2.95 -5.50
C ASN A 43 14.01 -3.87 -6.52
N TRP A 44 13.30 -3.27 -7.45
CA TRP A 44 12.45 -3.98 -8.39
C TRP A 44 12.72 -3.53 -9.82
N HIS A 45 12.69 -4.48 -10.75
CA HIS A 45 12.44 -4.22 -12.16
C HIS A 45 10.94 -4.28 -12.39
N VAL A 46 10.38 -3.22 -12.98
CA VAL A 46 8.93 -3.11 -13.20
C VAL A 46 8.66 -2.95 -14.67
N VAL A 47 7.87 -3.87 -15.21
CA VAL A 47 7.33 -3.78 -16.57
C VAL A 47 5.89 -3.31 -16.50
N ARG A 48 5.63 -2.12 -17.03
CA ARG A 48 4.31 -1.53 -17.17
C ARG A 48 3.72 -1.83 -18.53
N ARG A 49 2.49 -2.32 -18.56
CA ARG A 49 1.68 -2.48 -19.77
C ARG A 49 0.49 -1.56 -19.70
N PHE A 50 0.36 -0.64 -20.65
CA PHE A 50 -0.77 0.26 -20.73
C PHE A 50 -1.96 -0.40 -21.42
N GLY A 51 -3.18 0.08 -21.11
CA GLY A 51 -4.42 -0.43 -21.72
C GLY A 51 -4.50 -0.22 -23.25
N ASP A 52 -3.69 0.65 -23.81
CA ASP A 52 -3.54 0.89 -25.27
C ASP A 52 -2.46 0.00 -25.92
N GLY A 53 -1.84 -0.91 -25.17
CA GLY A 53 -0.84 -1.87 -25.66
C GLY A 53 0.61 -1.37 -25.60
N ARG A 54 0.88 -0.10 -25.26
CA ARG A 54 2.26 0.37 -25.02
C ARG A 54 2.86 -0.30 -23.79
N THR A 55 4.18 -0.33 -23.74
CA THR A 55 4.95 -0.80 -22.57
C THR A 55 5.97 0.24 -22.14
N ALA A 56 6.30 0.23 -20.85
CA ALA A 56 7.42 0.98 -20.28
C ALA A 56 8.13 0.11 -19.23
N GLU A 57 9.40 0.35 -19.03
CA GLU A 57 10.20 -0.35 -18.04
C GLU A 57 10.81 0.63 -17.05
N ASN A 58 10.75 0.29 -15.77
CA ASN A 58 11.28 1.13 -14.70
C ASN A 58 12.12 0.28 -13.75
N THR A 59 13.11 0.90 -13.13
CA THR A 59 13.63 0.46 -11.84
C THR A 59 12.80 1.14 -10.75
N VAL A 60 12.46 0.38 -9.69
CA VAL A 60 11.70 0.93 -8.57
C VAL A 60 12.43 0.59 -7.29
N ARG A 61 12.83 1.61 -6.53
CA ARG A 61 13.38 1.46 -5.19
C ARG A 61 12.28 1.72 -4.19
N VAL A 62 12.12 0.82 -3.21
CA VAL A 62 11.09 0.92 -2.19
C VAL A 62 11.72 0.87 -0.81
N GLY A 63 11.35 1.79 0.05
CA GLY A 63 11.85 1.85 1.42
C GLY A 63 11.02 2.75 2.33
N TRP A 64 11.10 2.48 3.64
CA TRP A 64 10.47 3.31 4.65
C TRP A 64 11.20 4.64 4.80
N VAL A 65 10.45 5.72 4.87
CA VAL A 65 10.95 7.10 5.01
C VAL A 65 10.19 7.86 6.11
N LEU A 66 10.62 9.09 6.41
CA LEU A 66 9.96 10.00 7.37
C LEU A 66 9.69 9.32 8.72
N ASN A 67 10.71 8.70 9.30
CA ASN A 67 10.62 7.99 10.57
C ASN A 67 9.58 6.86 10.55
N HIS A 68 9.55 6.09 9.46
CA HIS A 68 8.63 4.97 9.25
C HIS A 68 7.14 5.38 9.17
N GLN A 69 6.86 6.61 8.71
CA GLN A 69 5.49 7.07 8.51
C GLN A 69 4.97 6.80 7.10
N PHE A 70 5.90 6.67 6.13
CA PHE A 70 5.55 6.40 4.74
C PHE A 70 6.48 5.37 4.13
N LEU A 71 5.92 4.51 3.29
CA LEU A 71 6.68 3.72 2.33
C LEU A 71 6.82 4.53 1.04
N GLU A 72 8.07 4.85 0.66
CA GLU A 72 8.38 5.50 -0.61
C GLU A 72 8.62 4.45 -1.70
N LEU A 73 8.00 4.63 -2.86
CA LEU A 73 8.29 3.92 -4.09
C LEU A 73 8.86 4.94 -5.08
N HIS A 74 10.16 4.86 -5.39
CA HIS A 74 10.80 5.73 -6.37
C HIS A 74 10.94 4.98 -7.70
N TYR A 75 10.13 5.37 -8.68
CA TYR A 75 10.13 4.87 -10.05
C TYR A 75 11.08 5.68 -10.91
N LEU A 76 11.94 5.01 -11.66
CA LEU A 76 12.84 5.64 -12.63
C LEU A 76 12.85 4.81 -13.92
N ASP A 77 12.52 5.45 -15.04
CA ASP A 77 12.61 4.86 -16.37
C ASP A 77 14.03 4.33 -16.64
N VAL A 78 14.13 3.16 -17.28
CA VAL A 78 15.42 2.54 -17.63
C VAL A 78 16.11 3.19 -18.83
N ALA A 79 15.41 4.04 -19.58
CA ALA A 79 15.99 4.78 -20.71
C ALA A 79 17.09 5.75 -20.26
N THR A 80 18.01 6.06 -21.18
CA THR A 80 19.07 7.04 -20.93
C THR A 80 19.02 8.14 -21.97
N PRO A 81 18.67 9.41 -21.62
CA PRO A 81 18.26 9.86 -20.28
C PRO A 81 16.85 9.33 -19.94
N PRO A 82 16.52 9.19 -18.63
CA PRO A 82 15.18 8.77 -18.19
C PRO A 82 14.10 9.72 -18.71
N GLN A 83 13.01 9.16 -19.24
CA GLN A 83 11.85 9.90 -19.76
C GLN A 83 10.75 10.05 -18.71
N TYR A 84 10.76 9.20 -17.68
CA TYR A 84 9.76 9.18 -16.62
C TYR A 84 10.42 8.96 -15.26
N GLU A 85 9.96 9.74 -14.30
CA GLU A 85 10.29 9.59 -12.89
C GLU A 85 9.04 9.85 -12.07
N ALA A 86 8.84 9.06 -11.01
CA ALA A 86 7.76 9.26 -10.05
C ALA A 86 8.17 8.84 -8.64
N MET A 87 7.61 9.52 -7.66
CA MET A 87 7.66 9.15 -6.25
C MET A 87 6.24 8.91 -5.75
N ALA A 88 5.98 7.72 -5.23
CA ALA A 88 4.72 7.39 -4.59
C ALA A 88 4.96 7.16 -3.09
N PHE A 89 4.10 7.73 -2.25
CA PHE A 89 4.19 7.61 -0.80
C PHE A 89 2.93 6.92 -0.27
N ILE A 90 3.09 5.74 0.31
CA ILE A 90 2.01 5.02 0.99
C ILE A 90 2.15 5.26 2.48
N GLY A 91 1.14 5.82 3.10
CA GLY A 91 1.02 6.04 4.53
C GLY A 91 -0.29 5.49 5.08
N PHE A 92 -0.52 5.70 6.39
CA PHE A 92 -1.73 5.27 7.06
C PHE A 92 -2.28 6.38 7.95
N ASP A 93 -3.56 6.69 7.78
CA ASP A 93 -4.31 7.60 8.63
C ASP A 93 -4.94 6.79 9.77
N HIS A 94 -4.30 6.79 10.94
CA HIS A 94 -4.77 6.07 12.12
C HIS A 94 -6.14 6.56 12.62
N LYS A 95 -6.48 7.82 12.38
CA LYS A 95 -7.77 8.39 12.81
C LYS A 95 -8.94 7.85 12.01
N THR A 96 -8.75 7.62 10.72
CA THR A 96 -9.80 7.11 9.82
C THR A 96 -9.59 5.65 9.43
N SER A 97 -8.51 5.02 9.91
CA SER A 97 -8.11 3.64 9.61
C SER A 97 -8.05 3.36 8.10
N ARG A 98 -7.41 4.26 7.36
CA ARG A 98 -7.27 4.17 5.90
C ARG A 98 -5.83 4.33 5.48
N TYR A 99 -5.44 3.59 4.44
CA TYR A 99 -4.22 3.88 3.70
C TYR A 99 -4.39 5.17 2.91
N VAL A 100 -3.27 5.87 2.72
CA VAL A 100 -3.18 7.02 1.81
C VAL A 100 -2.08 6.77 0.79
N LEU A 101 -2.30 7.17 -0.46
CA LEU A 101 -1.31 7.10 -1.52
C LEU A 101 -1.19 8.49 -2.16
N HIS A 102 -0.02 9.09 -2.06
CA HIS A 102 0.29 10.33 -2.77
C HIS A 102 1.27 10.02 -3.90
N TRP A 103 0.88 10.34 -5.12
CA TRP A 103 1.66 10.12 -6.34
C TRP A 103 2.16 11.44 -6.88
N LEU A 104 3.47 11.55 -7.07
CA LEU A 104 4.17 12.71 -7.62
C LEU A 104 4.98 12.23 -8.82
N ASP A 105 4.89 12.92 -9.95
CA ASP A 105 5.63 12.52 -11.13
C ASP A 105 6.05 13.73 -11.99
N VAL A 106 6.72 13.43 -13.10
CA VAL A 106 7.24 14.44 -14.04
C VAL A 106 6.15 15.29 -14.69
N PHE A 107 4.85 14.95 -14.57
CA PHE A 107 3.74 15.76 -15.07
C PHE A 107 3.41 16.94 -14.15
N GLY A 108 4.01 16.98 -12.97
CA GLY A 108 4.03 18.12 -12.07
C GLY A 108 2.82 18.24 -11.14
N GLY A 109 2.74 19.37 -10.45
CA GLY A 109 1.85 19.55 -9.30
C GLY A 109 0.38 19.30 -9.56
N ARG A 110 -0.14 19.72 -10.74
CA ARG A 110 -1.56 19.49 -11.08
C ARG A 110 -1.93 18.01 -11.18
N ALA A 111 -1.03 17.17 -11.68
CA ALA A 111 -1.26 15.73 -11.76
C ALA A 111 -1.19 15.05 -10.38
N SER A 112 -0.62 15.74 -9.38
CA SER A 112 -0.34 15.24 -8.03
C SER A 112 -1.22 15.85 -6.93
N GLU A 113 -2.26 16.61 -7.29
CA GLU A 113 -3.13 17.31 -6.30
C GLU A 113 -4.00 16.36 -5.48
N ILE A 114 -4.36 15.21 -6.03
CA ILE A 114 -5.35 14.32 -5.42
C ILE A 114 -4.64 13.16 -4.72
N ILE A 115 -5.04 12.95 -3.46
CA ILE A 115 -4.59 11.80 -2.65
C ILE A 115 -5.56 10.64 -2.87
N GLY A 116 -5.01 9.45 -3.10
CA GLY A 116 -5.74 8.20 -3.10
C GLY A 116 -5.97 7.69 -1.67
N TYR A 117 -7.18 7.26 -1.38
CA TYR A 117 -7.52 6.60 -0.12
C TYR A 117 -7.74 5.13 -0.34
N GLY A 118 -7.22 4.30 0.57
CA GLY A 118 -7.16 2.86 0.36
C GLY A 118 -7.66 2.03 1.53
N THR A 119 -8.01 0.79 1.18
CA THR A 119 -8.37 -0.28 2.12
C THR A 119 -7.60 -1.55 1.76
N LEU A 120 -7.26 -2.35 2.77
CA LEU A 120 -6.66 -3.65 2.61
C LEU A 120 -7.73 -4.73 2.49
N ASP A 121 -7.61 -5.59 1.49
CA ASP A 121 -8.23 -6.91 1.44
C ASP A 121 -7.16 -7.93 1.89
N GLU A 122 -7.26 -8.38 3.13
CA GLU A 122 -6.29 -9.31 3.72
C GLU A 122 -6.28 -10.67 3.00
N ALA A 123 -7.45 -11.17 2.59
CA ALA A 123 -7.56 -12.47 1.93
C ALA A 123 -6.93 -12.45 0.52
N ALA A 124 -7.04 -11.33 -0.17
CA ALA A 124 -6.43 -11.12 -1.48
C ALA A 124 -5.01 -10.55 -1.41
N HIS A 125 -4.48 -10.25 -0.22
CA HIS A 125 -3.20 -9.55 -0.03
C HIS A 125 -3.08 -8.31 -0.91
N THR A 126 -4.15 -7.50 -0.98
CA THR A 126 -4.27 -6.40 -1.92
C THR A 126 -4.71 -5.12 -1.24
N ILE A 127 -4.02 -4.01 -1.49
CA ILE A 127 -4.43 -2.67 -1.07
C ILE A 127 -5.02 -1.96 -2.28
N TYR A 128 -6.30 -1.54 -2.16
CA TYR A 128 -7.02 -0.80 -3.20
C TYR A 128 -7.04 0.68 -2.85
N PHE A 129 -6.48 1.53 -3.71
CA PHE A 129 -6.55 2.98 -3.59
C PHE A 129 -7.51 3.54 -4.61
N THR A 130 -8.33 4.52 -4.20
CA THR A 130 -9.21 5.27 -5.08
C THR A 130 -8.90 6.76 -5.01
N PHE A 131 -8.69 7.37 -6.17
CA PHE A 131 -8.51 8.80 -6.36
C PHE A 131 -9.79 9.36 -6.99
N ASN A 132 -10.40 10.35 -6.33
CA ASN A 132 -11.60 11.02 -6.83
C ASN A 132 -11.20 12.33 -7.51
N ASN A 133 -10.82 12.25 -8.79
CA ASN A 133 -10.47 13.41 -9.60
C ASN A 133 -11.74 14.13 -10.07
N PRO A 134 -11.67 15.46 -10.34
CA PRO A 134 -12.79 16.22 -10.88
C PRO A 134 -13.38 15.64 -12.18
N ASP A 135 -12.51 15.05 -13.01
CA ASP A 135 -12.87 14.51 -14.32
C ASP A 135 -13.20 13.00 -14.29
N GLY A 136 -13.18 12.37 -13.13
CA GLY A 136 -13.49 10.96 -12.97
C GLY A 136 -12.72 10.29 -11.83
N GLN A 137 -12.80 8.97 -11.78
CA GLN A 137 -12.13 8.18 -10.75
C GLN A 137 -10.91 7.45 -11.33
N PHE A 138 -9.89 7.32 -10.52
CA PHE A 138 -8.75 6.47 -10.80
C PHE A 138 -8.56 5.50 -9.63
N MET A 139 -8.25 4.25 -9.93
CA MET A 139 -8.00 3.20 -8.95
C MET A 139 -6.61 2.62 -9.19
N ASN A 140 -5.87 2.37 -8.11
CA ASN A 140 -4.63 1.62 -8.14
C ASN A 140 -4.69 0.51 -7.08
N ALA A 141 -4.50 -0.75 -7.48
CA ALA A 141 -4.52 -1.91 -6.61
C ALA A 141 -3.13 -2.55 -6.57
N TYR A 142 -2.47 -2.55 -5.43
CA TYR A 142 -1.22 -3.26 -5.19
C TYR A 142 -1.51 -4.63 -4.59
N ALA A 143 -1.15 -5.68 -5.30
CA ALA A 143 -1.38 -7.07 -4.89
C ALA A 143 -0.06 -7.83 -4.74
N PHE A 144 0.08 -8.56 -3.63
CA PHE A 144 1.20 -9.45 -3.36
C PHE A 144 0.80 -10.90 -3.62
N ASP A 145 1.60 -11.61 -4.39
CA ASP A 145 1.46 -13.06 -4.58
C ASP A 145 2.41 -13.82 -3.64
N PRO A 146 1.90 -14.48 -2.58
CA PRO A 146 2.73 -15.20 -1.64
C PRO A 146 3.45 -16.42 -2.23
N ALA A 147 2.94 -16.99 -3.34
CA ALA A 147 3.56 -18.16 -3.99
C ALA A 147 4.81 -17.77 -4.78
N THR A 148 4.76 -16.67 -5.52
CA THR A 148 5.88 -16.19 -6.34
C THR A 148 6.69 -15.10 -5.66
N LYS A 149 6.20 -14.52 -4.56
CA LYS A 149 6.76 -13.35 -3.86
C LYS A 149 6.86 -12.11 -4.75
N ASN A 150 6.08 -12.06 -5.81
CA ASN A 150 6.02 -10.93 -6.72
C ASN A 150 4.88 -9.99 -6.33
N TRP A 151 5.00 -8.74 -6.80
CA TRP A 151 3.95 -7.76 -6.70
C TRP A 151 3.41 -7.41 -8.08
N THR A 152 2.14 -7.06 -8.11
CA THR A 152 1.49 -6.42 -9.26
C THR A 152 0.79 -5.15 -8.82
N SER A 153 0.68 -4.18 -9.74
CA SER A 153 -0.16 -3.00 -9.53
C SER A 153 -1.08 -2.86 -10.73
N VAL A 154 -2.39 -2.86 -10.48
CA VAL A 154 -3.40 -2.70 -11.54
C VAL A 154 -4.06 -1.35 -11.41
N MET A 155 -3.90 -0.54 -12.43
CA MET A 155 -4.46 0.81 -12.52
C MET A 155 -5.66 0.84 -13.45
N ARG A 156 -6.76 1.42 -13.00
CA ARG A 156 -7.99 1.58 -13.79
C ARG A 156 -8.46 3.02 -13.71
N GLN A 157 -9.15 3.46 -14.75
CA GLN A 157 -9.73 4.79 -14.82
C GLN A 157 -11.19 4.73 -15.27
N LYS A 158 -11.96 5.71 -14.82
CA LYS A 158 -13.36 5.89 -15.17
C LYS A 158 -13.65 7.38 -15.27
N SER A 159 -14.09 7.85 -16.44
CA SER A 159 -14.59 9.22 -16.62
C SER A 159 -16.11 9.24 -16.70
N LYS A 160 -16.70 9.09 -17.86
CA LYS A 160 -18.16 9.09 -18.08
C LYS A 160 -18.75 7.71 -18.41
N GLY A 161 -17.93 6.67 -18.45
CA GLY A 161 -18.30 5.32 -18.86
C GLY A 161 -17.94 4.25 -17.84
N PRO A 162 -17.83 2.99 -18.25
CA PRO A 162 -17.34 1.89 -17.42
C PRO A 162 -15.87 2.07 -17.08
N TRP A 163 -15.39 1.33 -16.09
CA TRP A 163 -13.97 1.21 -15.76
C TRP A 163 -13.19 0.63 -16.94
N SER A 164 -12.09 1.28 -17.32
CA SER A 164 -11.12 0.79 -18.31
C SER A 164 -9.75 0.58 -17.67
N LEU A 165 -8.98 -0.35 -18.23
CA LEU A 165 -7.60 -0.54 -17.83
C LEU A 165 -6.79 0.69 -18.26
N PHE A 166 -6.09 1.30 -17.30
CA PHE A 166 -5.09 2.32 -17.59
C PHE A 166 -3.72 1.67 -17.79
N ALA A 167 -3.26 0.89 -16.81
CA ALA A 167 -2.01 0.14 -16.89
C ALA A 167 -1.98 -1.02 -15.87
N GLU A 168 -1.06 -1.95 -16.10
CA GLU A 168 -0.68 -3.02 -15.19
C GLU A 168 0.83 -3.04 -15.04
N ASP A 169 1.33 -3.03 -13.80
CA ASP A 169 2.75 -3.16 -13.46
C ASP A 169 3.01 -4.58 -12.93
N LYS A 170 4.10 -5.18 -13.40
CA LYS A 170 4.66 -6.41 -12.82
C LYS A 170 6.01 -6.10 -12.20
N PHE A 171 6.13 -6.36 -10.90
CA PHE A 171 7.34 -6.15 -10.13
C PHE A 171 8.12 -7.47 -10.05
N THR A 172 9.37 -7.45 -10.49
CA THR A 172 10.30 -8.57 -10.35
C THR A 172 11.48 -8.13 -9.51
N PRO A 173 11.86 -8.85 -8.42
CA PRO A 173 12.96 -8.45 -7.58
C PRO A 173 14.27 -8.32 -8.38
N LEU A 174 14.99 -7.22 -8.17
CA LEU A 174 16.36 -7.10 -8.65
C LEU A 174 17.28 -7.81 -7.67
N ALA A 175 18.14 -8.70 -8.17
CA ALA A 175 19.15 -9.33 -7.33
C ALA A 175 20.05 -8.24 -6.70
N SER A 176 20.26 -8.33 -5.39
CA SER A 176 21.26 -7.50 -4.72
C SER A 176 22.61 -7.80 -5.36
N LYS A 177 23.28 -6.77 -5.92
CA LYS A 177 24.68 -6.95 -6.29
C LYS A 177 25.45 -7.19 -5.01
N SER A 178 25.91 -8.45 -4.85
CA SER A 178 26.83 -8.86 -3.78
C SER A 178 28.17 -8.13 -3.88
#